data_0d739546f3c293110318a7b58580f56d
#
_entry.id   0d739546f3c293110318a7b58580f56d
#
_cell.length_a   1.000
_cell.length_b   1.000
_cell.length_c   1.000
_cell.angle_alpha   90.00
_cell.angle_beta   90.00
_cell.angle_gamma   90.00
#
_symmetry.space_group_name_H-M   'P 1'
#
loop_
_entity.id
_entity.type
_entity.pdbx_description
1 polymer ?
#
loop_
_entity_poly.entity_id
_entity_poly.type
_entity_poly.pdbx_seq_one_letter_code
_entity_poly.pdbx_strand_id
1 'polypeptide(L)' 'VEMTEDERVVLMQLNRWRIASTANIFTQYDMGMLPDGTFEQVFPAINSLWANCSLRPLFNRYATPDYLDFLDTLDNPCDE' A
#
# COMPACT_ATOMS: atom_id res chain seq x y z
N VAL A 1 -19.30 16.90 -2.66
CA VAL A 1 -20.30 15.83 -2.72
C VAL A 1 -19.92 14.73 -1.76
N GLU A 2 -20.82 14.41 -0.86
CA GLU A 2 -20.58 13.35 0.11
C GLU A 2 -20.85 11.99 -0.53
N MET A 3 -19.98 11.03 -0.21
CA MET A 3 -20.20 9.67 -0.63
C MET A 3 -21.29 9.00 0.20
N THR A 4 -22.08 8.16 -0.43
CA THR A 4 -23.03 7.32 0.29
C THR A 4 -22.25 6.29 1.11
N GLU A 5 -22.95 5.66 2.06
CA GLU A 5 -22.33 4.61 2.85
C GLU A 5 -21.88 3.44 1.98
N ASP A 6 -22.67 3.08 0.98
CA ASP A 6 -22.31 2.03 0.05
C ASP A 6 -21.04 2.37 -0.72
N GLU A 7 -20.92 3.62 -1.16
CA GLU A 7 -19.73 4.06 -1.88
C GLU A 7 -18.50 4.00 -0.98
N ARG A 8 -18.62 4.35 0.30
CA ARG A 8 -17.53 4.26 1.24
C ARG A 8 -17.06 2.83 1.45
N VAL A 9 -18.00 1.90 1.54
CA VAL A 9 -17.67 0.48 1.71
C VAL A 9 -16.92 -0.03 0.50
N VAL A 10 -17.40 0.29 -0.72
CA VAL A 10 -16.73 -0.12 -1.95
C VAL A 10 -15.32 0.46 -2.01
N LEU A 11 -15.16 1.75 -1.69
CA LEU A 11 -13.86 2.40 -1.73
C LEU A 11 -12.89 1.77 -0.72
N MET A 12 -13.39 1.46 0.48
CA MET A 12 -12.57 0.82 1.50
C MET A 12 -12.10 -0.55 1.04
N GLN A 13 -12.98 -1.35 0.43
CA GLN A 13 -12.62 -2.67 -0.07
C GLN A 13 -11.60 -2.57 -1.20
N LEU A 14 -11.75 -1.59 -2.08
CA LEU A 14 -10.80 -1.36 -3.16
C LEU A 14 -9.42 -1.00 -2.62
N ASN A 15 -9.36 -0.10 -1.65
CA ASN A 15 -8.10 0.30 -1.04
C ASN A 15 -7.43 -0.86 -0.30
N ARG A 16 -8.23 -1.66 0.41
CA ARG A 16 -7.73 -2.86 1.08
C ARG A 16 -7.11 -3.83 0.07
N TRP A 17 -7.79 -4.03 -1.05
CA TRP A 17 -7.28 -4.91 -2.10
C TRP A 17 -5.97 -4.37 -2.69
N ARG A 18 -5.91 -3.06 -2.92
CA ARG A 18 -4.69 -2.43 -3.45
C ARG A 18 -3.51 -2.61 -2.50
N ILE A 19 -3.73 -2.40 -1.21
CA ILE A 19 -2.68 -2.56 -0.21
C ILE A 19 -2.23 -4.01 -0.14
N ALA A 20 -3.16 -4.95 -0.13
CA ALA A 20 -2.82 -6.37 -0.09
C ALA A 20 -2.06 -6.78 -1.36
N SER A 21 -2.45 -6.25 -2.52
CA SER A 21 -1.77 -6.54 -3.77
C SER A 21 -0.34 -6.01 -3.77
N THR A 22 -0.14 -4.78 -3.30
CA THR A 22 1.21 -4.21 -3.22
C THR A 22 2.08 -4.96 -2.22
N ALA A 23 1.50 -5.41 -1.12
CA ALA A 23 2.24 -6.21 -0.14
C ALA A 23 2.71 -7.52 -0.75
N ASN A 24 1.86 -8.15 -1.55
CA ASN A 24 2.22 -9.38 -2.25
C ASN A 24 3.34 -9.14 -3.26
N ILE A 25 3.27 -8.04 -4.01
CA ILE A 25 4.31 -7.67 -4.97
C ILE A 25 5.62 -7.42 -4.23
N PHE A 26 5.58 -6.72 -3.10
CA PHE A 26 6.79 -6.48 -2.30
C PHE A 26 7.40 -7.79 -1.83
N THR A 27 6.58 -8.73 -1.37
CA THR A 27 7.06 -10.03 -0.92
C THR A 27 7.79 -10.76 -2.04
N GLN A 28 7.23 -10.76 -3.25
CA GLN A 28 7.88 -11.38 -4.40
C GLN A 28 9.18 -10.67 -4.75
N TYR A 29 9.21 -9.35 -4.66
CA TYR A 29 10.42 -8.58 -4.90
C TYR A 29 11.51 -8.93 -3.89
N ASP A 30 11.14 -8.99 -2.62
CA ASP A 30 12.08 -9.29 -1.53
C ASP A 30 12.67 -10.70 -1.68
N MET A 31 11.88 -11.62 -2.23
CA MET A 31 12.32 -13.00 -2.48
C MET A 31 13.06 -13.16 -3.81
N GLY A 32 13.22 -12.09 -4.58
CA GLY A 32 13.91 -12.12 -5.86
C GLY A 32 13.13 -12.79 -6.98
N MET A 33 11.80 -12.82 -6.85
CA MET A 33 10.95 -13.53 -7.81
C MET A 33 10.36 -12.65 -8.90
N LEU A 34 10.54 -11.33 -8.81
CA LEU A 34 10.01 -10.42 -9.83
C LEU A 34 11.03 -10.20 -10.94
N PRO A 35 10.56 -10.08 -12.20
CA PRO A 35 11.44 -9.64 -13.27
C PRO A 35 12.04 -8.26 -13.00
N ASP A 36 13.21 -8.02 -13.60
CA ASP A 36 13.87 -6.73 -13.43
C ASP A 36 12.97 -5.58 -13.90
N GLY A 37 12.92 -4.52 -13.12
CA GLY A 37 12.17 -3.33 -13.45
C GLY A 37 10.69 -3.38 -13.09
N THR A 38 10.16 -4.53 -12.72
CA THR A 38 8.73 -4.66 -12.38
C THR A 38 8.41 -3.90 -11.11
N PHE A 39 9.25 -4.00 -10.09
CA PHE A 39 8.99 -3.31 -8.83
C PHE A 39 9.04 -1.80 -9.02
N GLU A 40 9.97 -1.31 -9.82
CA GLU A 40 10.10 0.12 -10.09
C GLU A 40 8.86 0.68 -10.78
N GLN A 41 8.18 -0.12 -11.60
CA GLN A 41 6.94 0.30 -12.25
C GLN A 41 5.77 0.40 -11.27
N VAL A 42 5.79 -0.40 -10.23
CA VAL A 42 4.73 -0.41 -9.21
C VAL A 42 5.01 0.61 -8.11
N PHE A 43 6.25 0.98 -7.92
CA PHE A 43 6.66 1.83 -6.81
C PHE A 43 5.89 3.15 -6.70
N PRO A 44 5.62 3.87 -7.80
CA PRO A 44 4.82 5.11 -7.69
C PRO A 44 3.44 4.88 -7.07
N ALA A 45 2.79 3.75 -7.38
CA ALA A 45 1.50 3.42 -6.80
C ALA A 45 1.64 3.13 -5.30
N ILE A 46 2.69 2.41 -4.92
CA ILE A 46 2.98 2.13 -3.50
C ILE A 46 3.19 3.45 -2.75
N ASN A 47 4.01 4.32 -3.31
CA ASN A 47 4.32 5.59 -2.68
C ASN A 47 3.07 6.46 -2.52
N SER A 48 2.21 6.48 -3.53
CA SER A 48 0.96 7.23 -3.50
C SER A 48 0.02 6.71 -2.42
N LEU A 49 -0.10 5.38 -2.28
CA LEU A 49 -0.92 4.79 -1.23
C LEU A 49 -0.35 5.10 0.16
N TRP A 50 0.97 4.98 0.31
CA TRP A 50 1.62 5.23 1.59
C TRP A 50 1.49 6.69 2.03
N ALA A 51 1.49 7.61 1.08
CA ALA A 51 1.34 9.04 1.36
C ALA A 51 -0.09 9.41 1.80
N ASN A 52 -1.06 8.54 1.58
CA ASN A 52 -2.43 8.78 2.00
C ASN A 52 -2.60 8.35 3.46
N CYS A 53 -2.61 9.32 4.36
CA CYS A 53 -2.62 9.06 5.80
C CYS A 53 -3.84 8.29 6.27
N SER A 54 -4.97 8.46 5.58
CA SER A 54 -6.19 7.77 5.97
C SER A 54 -6.12 6.26 5.74
N LEU A 55 -5.16 5.79 4.95
CA LEU A 55 -4.99 4.36 4.68
C LEU A 55 -4.05 3.66 5.66
N ARG A 56 -3.42 4.38 6.58
CA ARG A 56 -2.46 3.79 7.51
C ARG A 56 -3.01 2.63 8.33
N PRO A 57 -4.26 2.72 8.86
CA PRO A 57 -4.81 1.58 9.59
C PRO A 57 -4.91 0.31 8.73
N LEU A 58 -5.18 0.47 7.43
CA LEU A 58 -5.24 -0.66 6.51
C LEU A 58 -3.84 -1.25 6.28
N PHE A 59 -2.83 -0.40 6.13
CA PHE A 59 -1.45 -0.87 6.02
C PHE A 59 -1.05 -1.69 7.24
N ASN A 60 -1.34 -1.17 8.44
CA ASN A 60 -1.00 -1.86 9.67
C ASN A 60 -1.69 -3.21 9.78
N ARG A 61 -2.86 -3.35 9.18
CA ARG A 61 -3.64 -4.58 9.26
C ARG A 61 -3.24 -5.61 8.22
N TYR A 62 -2.91 -5.17 7.00
CA TYR A 62 -2.74 -6.08 5.87
C TYR A 62 -1.31 -6.20 5.35
N ALA A 63 -0.42 -5.30 5.73
CA ALA A 63 0.96 -5.39 5.31
C ALA A 63 1.76 -6.30 6.25
N THR A 64 2.75 -7.00 5.69
CA THR A 64 3.66 -7.80 6.50
C THR A 64 4.62 -6.87 7.26
N PRO A 65 5.24 -7.35 8.35
CA PRO A 65 6.23 -6.54 9.05
C PRO A 65 7.38 -6.08 8.15
N ASP A 66 7.85 -6.95 7.25
CA ASP A 66 8.92 -6.60 6.33
C ASP A 66 8.51 -5.48 5.39
N TYR A 67 7.28 -5.51 4.90
CA TYR A 67 6.75 -4.46 4.04
C TYR A 67 6.63 -3.14 4.80
N LEU A 68 6.15 -3.18 6.03
CA LEU A 68 6.04 -1.98 6.86
C LEU A 68 7.42 -1.38 7.13
N ASP A 69 8.43 -2.20 7.39
CA ASP A 69 9.80 -1.73 7.57
C ASP A 69 10.30 -1.02 6.32
N PHE A 70 10.02 -1.59 5.15
CA PHE A 70 10.38 -0.95 3.89
C PHE A 70 9.67 0.40 3.73
N LEU A 71 8.37 0.44 4.01
CA LEU A 71 7.59 1.67 3.87
C LEU A 71 8.10 2.77 4.80
N ASP A 72 8.58 2.40 5.97
CA ASP A 72 9.12 3.37 6.92
C ASP A 72 10.39 4.06 6.41
N THR A 73 11.04 3.50 5.37
CA THR A 73 12.19 4.16 4.75
C THR A 73 11.78 5.24 3.76
N LEU A 74 10.50 5.30 3.40
CA LEU A 74 9.99 6.28 2.45
C LEU A 74 9.57 7.57 3.17
N ASP A 75 9.39 8.63 2.38
CA ASP A 75 8.83 9.86 2.93
C ASP A 75 7.50 9.59 3.60
N ASN A 76 7.34 10.10 4.82
CA ASN A 76 6.16 9.82 5.62
C ASN A 76 5.50 11.12 6.06
N PRO A 77 4.61 11.69 5.21
CA PRO A 77 3.95 12.95 5.55
C PRO A 77 2.95 12.82 6.73
N CYS A 78 2.65 11.60 7.12
CA CYS A 78 1.71 11.33 8.20
C CYS A 78 2.39 11.21 9.56
N ASP A 79 3.70 11.17 9.58
CA ASP A 79 4.48 11.04 10.81
C ASP A 79 4.76 12.42 11.37
N GLU A 80 4.30 12.67 12.56
CA GLU A 80 4.49 13.97 13.22
C GLU A 80 5.30 13.86 14.48
#